data_b373e534f9ad258b2fd880b74274b632
#
_entry.id   b373e534f9ad258b2fd880b74274b632
#
_cell.length_a   1.000
_cell.length_b   1.000
_cell.length_c   1.000
_cell.angle_alpha   90.00
_cell.angle_beta   90.00
_cell.angle_gamma   90.00
#
_symmetry.space_group_name_H-M   'P 1'
#
loop_
_entity.id
_entity.type
_entity.pdbx_description
1 polymer ?
#
loop_
_entity_poly.entity_id
_entity_poly.type
_entity_poly.pdbx_seq_one_letter_code
_entity_poly.pdbx_strand_id
1 'polypeptide(L)'
;PRSTLFPYTTLFRSSILASKATPLGAIAKFAASGKRVRKKDLGLIASTYGYVYVAQVAMGADQAQTLKAIREAEAYDGPSLIIAYAPCINHGLKKGMGKSQAEEAAAVECGYWHLWRYNPELEKEGKNPFTLDSKEPNWDNFTAFLKGEVRYASVMKAYPNEAEQLFEAAKENAQWRYNNYRRLALQHWGQNPDEIELKK
;
A
#
# COMPACT_ATOMS: atom_id res chain seq x y z
N PRO A 1 -10.73 25.59 0.43
CA PRO A 1 -9.43 25.00 0.77
C PRO A 1 -8.94 24.17 -0.41
N ARG A 2 -7.78 24.53 -0.93
CA ARG A 2 -7.23 23.89 -2.11
C ARG A 2 -6.57 22.59 -1.67
N SER A 3 -7.01 21.47 -2.22
CA SER A 3 -6.32 20.19 -2.12
C SER A 3 -4.89 20.37 -2.65
N THR A 4 -3.91 20.34 -1.77
CA THR A 4 -2.51 20.30 -2.17
C THR A 4 -2.16 18.88 -2.55
N LEU A 5 -2.11 18.61 -3.84
CA LEU A 5 -1.50 17.42 -4.40
C LEU A 5 0.01 17.50 -4.12
N PHE A 6 0.44 16.95 -3.00
CA PHE A 6 1.87 16.74 -2.78
C PHE A 6 2.27 15.44 -3.48
N PRO A 7 3.23 15.48 -4.41
CA PRO A 7 3.84 14.27 -4.93
C PRO A 7 4.70 13.65 -3.82
N TYR A 8 4.05 12.91 -2.93
CA TYR A 8 4.68 12.25 -1.78
C TYR A 8 5.82 11.28 -2.16
N THR A 9 5.84 10.86 -3.42
CA THR A 9 6.93 10.05 -3.95
C THR A 9 8.25 10.80 -4.04
N THR A 10 8.24 12.13 -4.17
CA THR A 10 9.45 12.93 -4.36
C THR A 10 10.05 13.38 -3.02
N LEU A 11 9.25 13.72 -2.03
CA LEU A 11 9.75 14.21 -0.74
C LEU A 11 10.41 13.11 0.13
N PHE A 12 9.98 11.86 0.00
CA PHE A 12 10.54 10.73 0.75
C PHE A 12 11.63 9.96 0.01
N ARG A 13 11.96 10.32 -1.23
CA ARG A 13 13.09 9.73 -1.96
C ARG A 13 14.43 10.25 -1.52
N SER A 14 14.51 11.43 -0.98
CA SER A 14 15.79 12.11 -0.69
C SER A 14 16.32 11.91 0.73
N SER A 15 15.46 11.52 1.67
CA SER A 15 15.87 11.26 3.07
C SER A 15 15.89 9.76 3.38
N ILE A 16 16.83 9.25 3.05
CA ILE A 16 17.41 8.17 2.74
C ILE A 16 17.94 7.07 3.65
N LEU A 17 18.32 7.25 4.77
CA LEU A 17 18.93 6.34 5.72
C LEU A 17 17.87 5.40 6.29
N ALA A 18 17.81 4.16 5.80
CA ALA A 18 16.90 3.14 6.29
C ALA A 18 15.45 3.66 6.44
N SER A 19 14.99 4.43 5.45
CA SER A 19 13.66 4.98 5.44
C SER A 19 12.63 3.88 5.76
N LYS A 20 11.77 4.13 6.73
CA LYS A 20 10.65 3.21 7.03
C LYS A 20 9.67 3.06 5.86
N ALA A 21 9.82 3.88 4.82
CA ALA A 21 9.12 3.75 3.55
C ALA A 21 9.74 2.71 2.59
N THR A 22 11.01 2.31 2.78
CA THR A 22 11.61 1.24 1.97
C THR A 22 10.93 -0.09 2.27
N PRO A 23 10.45 -0.83 1.26
CA PRO A 23 9.85 -2.13 1.47
C PRO A 23 10.82 -3.15 2.08
N LEU A 24 10.27 -4.12 2.81
CA LEU A 24 11.05 -5.23 3.33
C LEU A 24 11.66 -6.03 2.17
N GLY A 25 12.93 -6.44 2.30
CA GLY A 25 13.67 -7.17 1.27
C GLY A 25 14.19 -6.31 0.11
N ALA A 26 13.78 -5.05 -0.02
CA ALA A 26 14.28 -4.17 -1.08
C ALA A 26 15.68 -3.61 -0.76
N ILE A 27 16.53 -3.51 -1.79
CA ILE A 27 17.80 -2.79 -1.69
C ILE A 27 17.54 -1.30 -1.51
N ALA A 28 18.31 -0.69 -0.60
CA ALA A 28 18.48 0.75 -0.49
C ALA A 28 19.96 1.04 -0.23
N LYS A 29 20.38 2.30 -0.44
CA LYS A 29 21.80 2.71 -0.33
C LYS A 29 22.47 2.24 0.98
N PHE A 30 21.69 2.13 2.07
CA PHE A 30 22.13 1.70 3.40
C PHE A 30 21.56 0.34 3.84
N ALA A 31 20.96 -0.40 2.92
CA ALA A 31 20.48 -1.76 3.12
C ALA A 31 20.82 -2.58 1.87
N ALA A 32 22.12 -2.70 1.59
CA ALA A 32 22.63 -3.38 0.40
C ALA A 32 22.25 -4.87 0.36
N SER A 33 22.15 -5.52 1.52
CA SER A 33 21.69 -6.90 1.69
C SER A 33 20.15 -7.05 1.81
N GLY A 34 19.41 -5.97 1.55
CA GLY A 34 17.95 -5.93 1.71
C GLY A 34 17.50 -5.46 3.10
N LYS A 35 16.39 -4.72 3.12
CA LYS A 35 15.84 -4.17 4.35
C LYS A 35 15.15 -5.27 5.17
N ARG A 36 15.49 -5.38 6.46
CA ARG A 36 14.95 -6.38 7.40
C ARG A 36 13.74 -5.89 8.22
N VAL A 37 13.38 -4.62 8.11
CA VAL A 37 12.31 -4.01 8.93
C VAL A 37 11.07 -3.74 8.06
N ARG A 38 9.87 -3.97 8.63
CA ARG A 38 8.60 -3.72 7.95
C ARG A 38 8.45 -2.26 7.51
N LYS A 39 7.79 -2.06 6.37
CA LYS A 39 7.40 -0.73 5.89
C LYS A 39 6.30 -0.16 6.79
N LYS A 40 6.39 1.15 7.11
CA LYS A 40 5.26 1.86 7.75
C LYS A 40 4.06 1.89 6.80
N ASP A 41 2.87 1.87 7.36
CA ASP A 41 1.63 2.09 6.64
C ASP A 41 1.21 3.56 6.78
N LEU A 42 1.57 4.36 5.77
CA LEU A 42 1.29 5.79 5.79
C LEU A 42 -0.21 6.08 5.72
N GLY A 43 -0.94 5.28 4.95
CA GLY A 43 -2.37 5.44 4.79
C GLY A 43 -3.12 5.21 6.11
N LEU A 44 -2.82 4.10 6.81
CA LEU A 44 -3.42 3.86 8.12
C LEU A 44 -3.00 4.91 9.15
N ILE A 45 -1.76 5.41 9.13
CA ILE A 45 -1.35 6.52 10.00
C ILE A 45 -2.19 7.76 9.70
N ALA A 46 -2.44 8.08 8.44
CA ALA A 46 -3.25 9.25 8.08
C ALA A 46 -4.73 9.05 8.43
N SER A 47 -5.28 7.85 8.29
CA SER A 47 -6.69 7.58 8.66
C SER A 47 -6.95 7.73 10.17
N THR A 48 -5.92 7.55 11.04
CA THR A 48 -6.08 7.74 12.50
C THR A 48 -6.38 9.17 12.91
N TYR A 49 -6.19 10.16 12.03
CA TYR A 49 -6.65 11.55 12.29
C TYR A 49 -8.17 11.69 12.30
N GLY A 50 -8.93 10.74 11.72
CA GLY A 50 -10.39 10.72 11.70
C GLY A 50 -11.04 11.74 10.76
N TYR A 51 -10.32 12.77 10.32
CA TYR A 51 -10.82 13.84 9.43
C TYR A 51 -10.05 13.97 8.12
N VAL A 52 -9.21 13.00 7.79
CA VAL A 52 -8.45 12.98 6.53
C VAL A 52 -9.04 11.90 5.62
N TYR A 53 -9.48 12.30 4.43
CA TYR A 53 -9.80 11.31 3.39
C TYR A 53 -8.51 10.63 2.94
N VAL A 54 -8.50 9.30 2.87
CA VAL A 54 -7.31 8.55 2.47
C VAL A 54 -7.68 7.51 1.42
N ALA A 55 -6.90 7.46 0.34
CA ALA A 55 -7.03 6.39 -0.65
C ALA A 55 -5.67 5.80 -1.04
N GLN A 56 -5.64 4.50 -1.22
CA GLN A 56 -4.50 3.77 -1.76
C GLN A 56 -4.91 3.18 -3.11
N VAL A 57 -4.21 3.59 -4.17
CA VAL A 57 -4.61 3.34 -5.56
C VAL A 57 -3.46 2.81 -6.40
N ALA A 58 -3.79 2.17 -7.54
CA ALA A 58 -2.86 1.81 -8.60
C ALA A 58 -3.59 1.89 -9.94
N MET A 59 -3.26 2.88 -10.76
CA MET A 59 -3.98 3.15 -12.00
C MET A 59 -3.93 1.98 -12.97
N GLY A 60 -2.79 1.31 -13.09
CA GLY A 60 -2.61 0.16 -13.97
C GLY A 60 -3.37 -1.09 -13.52
N ALA A 61 -3.76 -1.16 -12.24
CA ALA A 61 -4.55 -2.27 -11.70
C ALA A 61 -6.06 -2.02 -11.81
N ASP A 62 -6.51 -0.81 -11.42
CA ASP A 62 -7.92 -0.44 -11.46
C ASP A 62 -8.08 1.07 -11.68
N GLN A 63 -8.36 1.43 -12.94
CA GLN A 63 -8.57 2.81 -13.35
C GLN A 63 -9.87 3.39 -12.79
N ALA A 64 -10.90 2.56 -12.66
CA ALA A 64 -12.21 2.98 -12.14
C ALA A 64 -12.11 3.31 -10.65
N GLN A 65 -11.42 2.47 -9.86
CA GLN A 65 -11.17 2.73 -8.45
C GLN A 65 -10.31 4.00 -8.27
N THR A 66 -9.27 4.17 -9.07
CA THR A 66 -8.43 5.37 -9.03
C THR A 66 -9.22 6.64 -9.31
N LEU A 67 -10.06 6.63 -10.37
CA LEU A 67 -10.91 7.78 -10.72
C LEU A 67 -11.96 8.05 -9.63
N LYS A 68 -12.54 7.00 -9.06
CA LYS A 68 -13.48 7.12 -7.94
C LYS A 68 -12.82 7.78 -6.73
N ALA A 69 -11.62 7.32 -6.35
CA ALA A 69 -10.86 7.89 -5.24
C ALA A 69 -10.54 9.37 -5.44
N ILE A 70 -10.18 9.78 -6.66
CA ILE A 70 -9.92 11.19 -7.00
C ILE A 70 -11.19 12.03 -6.85
N ARG A 71 -12.33 11.55 -7.37
CA ARG A 71 -13.62 12.25 -7.28
C ARG A 71 -14.10 12.38 -5.84
N GLU A 72 -13.96 11.34 -5.05
CA GLU A 72 -14.30 11.38 -3.62
C GLU A 72 -13.41 12.36 -2.86
N ALA A 73 -12.10 12.36 -3.15
CA ALA A 73 -11.13 13.28 -2.54
C ALA A 73 -11.39 14.76 -2.93
N GLU A 74 -11.86 15.02 -4.15
CA GLU A 74 -12.22 16.35 -4.63
C GLU A 74 -13.52 16.85 -3.98
N ALA A 75 -14.49 15.97 -3.81
CA ALA A 75 -15.77 16.29 -3.20
C ALA A 75 -15.70 16.42 -1.67
N TYR A 76 -14.67 15.85 -1.04
CA TYR A 76 -14.51 15.88 0.42
C TYR A 76 -14.11 17.26 0.91
N ASP A 77 -14.88 17.82 1.86
CA ASP A 77 -14.60 19.14 2.49
C ASP A 77 -13.58 18.99 3.63
N GLY A 78 -12.35 18.60 3.28
CA GLY A 78 -11.27 18.39 4.23
C GLY A 78 -9.96 17.99 3.56
N PRO A 79 -8.90 17.73 4.33
CA PRO A 79 -7.64 17.27 3.78
C PRO A 79 -7.78 15.87 3.20
N SER A 80 -7.20 15.66 2.02
CA SER A 80 -7.23 14.39 1.32
C SER A 80 -5.82 13.90 0.98
N LEU A 81 -5.57 12.61 1.16
CA LEU A 81 -4.31 11.94 0.85
C LEU A 81 -4.56 10.76 -0.11
N ILE A 82 -4.05 10.86 -1.32
CA ILE A 82 -4.04 9.75 -2.27
C ILE A 82 -2.62 9.19 -2.39
N ILE A 83 -2.47 7.90 -2.10
CA ILE A 83 -1.21 7.17 -2.18
C ILE A 83 -1.26 6.27 -3.41
N ALA A 84 -0.61 6.70 -4.48
CA ALA A 84 -0.54 5.94 -5.72
C ALA A 84 0.71 5.06 -5.77
N TYR A 85 0.54 3.80 -6.17
CA TYR A 85 1.66 2.92 -6.47
C TYR A 85 2.27 3.31 -7.82
N ALA A 86 3.59 3.32 -7.85
CA ALA A 86 4.35 3.42 -9.09
C ALA A 86 5.63 2.59 -8.99
N PRO A 87 6.00 1.82 -10.03
CA PRO A 87 7.29 1.13 -10.08
C PRO A 87 8.46 2.11 -9.99
N CYS A 88 9.56 1.67 -9.38
CA CYS A 88 10.71 2.54 -9.16
C CYS A 88 11.49 2.77 -10.46
N ILE A 89 11.49 4.01 -10.98
CA ILE A 89 12.24 4.35 -12.20
C ILE A 89 13.76 4.27 -12.03
N ASN A 90 14.26 4.47 -10.82
CA ASN A 90 15.72 4.44 -10.55
C ASN A 90 16.29 3.02 -10.59
N HIS A 91 15.56 2.04 -10.07
CA HIS A 91 15.98 0.63 -10.11
C HIS A 91 15.52 -0.05 -11.42
N GLY A 92 14.35 0.32 -11.91
CA GLY A 92 13.75 -0.22 -13.12
C GLY A 92 13.08 -1.59 -12.94
N LEU A 93 12.48 -2.03 -14.02
CA LEU A 93 11.84 -3.34 -14.17
C LEU A 93 12.64 -4.18 -15.16
N LYS A 94 12.78 -5.49 -14.91
CA LYS A 94 13.46 -6.40 -15.86
C LYS A 94 12.79 -6.41 -17.25
N LYS A 95 11.47 -6.28 -17.28
CA LYS A 95 10.68 -6.21 -18.53
C LYS A 95 10.59 -4.82 -19.15
N GLY A 96 11.32 -3.85 -18.58
CA GLY A 96 11.37 -2.45 -19.05
C GLY A 96 10.25 -1.58 -18.49
N MET A 97 10.55 -0.28 -18.34
CA MET A 97 9.64 0.69 -17.72
C MET A 97 8.37 0.96 -18.54
N GLY A 98 8.35 0.66 -19.84
CA GLY A 98 7.14 0.72 -20.68
C GLY A 98 6.03 -0.27 -20.24
N LYS A 99 6.33 -1.18 -19.34
CA LYS A 99 5.37 -2.14 -18.74
C LYS A 99 4.92 -1.73 -17.33
N SER A 100 5.11 -0.48 -16.92
CA SER A 100 4.77 0.00 -15.57
C SER A 100 3.31 -0.26 -15.19
N GLN A 101 2.36 -0.01 -16.10
CA GLN A 101 0.94 -0.26 -15.85
C GLN A 101 0.66 -1.77 -15.60
N ALA A 102 1.26 -2.63 -16.39
CA ALA A 102 1.15 -4.08 -16.19
C ALA A 102 1.83 -4.54 -14.89
N GLU A 103 2.88 -3.85 -14.45
CA GLU A 103 3.52 -4.11 -13.16
C GLU A 103 2.66 -3.67 -11.99
N GLU A 104 1.94 -2.54 -12.11
CA GLU A 104 0.97 -2.10 -11.11
C GLU A 104 -0.16 -3.12 -10.96
N ALA A 105 -0.68 -3.65 -12.08
CA ALA A 105 -1.68 -4.72 -12.06
C ALA A 105 -1.16 -5.98 -11.35
N ALA A 106 0.05 -6.43 -11.70
CA ALA A 106 0.68 -7.58 -11.08
C ALA A 106 0.94 -7.37 -9.57
N ALA A 107 1.30 -6.15 -9.16
CA ALA A 107 1.49 -5.81 -7.74
C ALA A 107 0.21 -5.96 -6.93
N VAL A 108 -0.93 -5.57 -7.48
CA VAL A 108 -2.23 -5.70 -6.82
C VAL A 108 -2.69 -7.16 -6.84
N GLU A 109 -2.57 -7.84 -7.98
CA GLU A 109 -2.96 -9.23 -8.15
C GLU A 109 -2.24 -10.16 -7.16
N CYS A 110 -0.93 -9.98 -6.95
CA CYS A 110 -0.15 -10.80 -6.03
C CYS A 110 -0.21 -10.35 -4.56
N GLY A 111 -0.90 -9.26 -4.24
CA GLY A 111 -1.01 -8.74 -2.88
C GLY A 111 0.21 -7.96 -2.38
N TYR A 112 1.12 -7.56 -3.27
CA TYR A 112 2.21 -6.65 -2.91
C TYR A 112 1.69 -5.24 -2.59
N TRP A 113 0.66 -4.79 -3.33
CA TRP A 113 -0.05 -3.54 -3.13
C TRP A 113 -1.55 -3.81 -2.98
N HIS A 114 -2.24 -3.02 -2.13
CA HIS A 114 -3.66 -3.19 -1.87
C HIS A 114 -4.40 -1.88 -2.16
N LEU A 115 -5.58 -1.98 -2.76
CA LEU A 115 -6.45 -0.86 -3.05
C LEU A 115 -7.48 -0.73 -1.94
N TRP A 116 -7.61 0.46 -1.37
CA TRP A 116 -8.59 0.75 -0.33
C TRP A 116 -8.82 2.25 -0.21
N ARG A 117 -9.94 2.63 0.42
CA ARG A 117 -10.32 4.01 0.69
C ARG A 117 -10.82 4.13 2.12
N TYR A 118 -10.55 5.29 2.73
CA TYR A 118 -11.10 5.71 4.01
C TYR A 118 -11.77 7.07 3.80
N ASN A 119 -13.10 7.12 3.96
CA ASN A 119 -13.90 8.32 3.81
C ASN A 119 -14.58 8.67 5.15
N PRO A 120 -14.13 9.71 5.85
CA PRO A 120 -14.68 10.10 7.14
C PRO A 120 -16.17 10.48 7.11
N GLU A 121 -16.70 10.94 5.96
CA GLU A 121 -18.11 11.29 5.84
C GLU A 121 -19.06 10.11 6.09
N LEU A 122 -18.59 8.89 5.78
CA LEU A 122 -19.39 7.68 6.01
C LEU A 122 -19.65 7.42 7.49
N GLU A 123 -18.76 7.87 8.39
CA GLU A 123 -18.99 7.77 9.85
C GLU A 123 -20.21 8.56 10.29
N LYS A 124 -20.42 9.76 9.70
CA LYS A 124 -21.60 10.59 9.98
C LYS A 124 -22.90 9.94 9.56
N GLU A 125 -22.82 9.01 8.59
CA GLU A 125 -23.94 8.20 8.10
C GLU A 125 -24.10 6.88 8.87
N GLY A 126 -23.30 6.63 9.91
CA GLY A 126 -23.28 5.35 10.63
C GLY A 126 -22.74 4.18 9.80
N LYS A 127 -21.98 4.47 8.74
CA LYS A 127 -21.37 3.47 7.85
C LYS A 127 -19.89 3.34 8.13
N ASN A 128 -19.33 2.16 7.82
CA ASN A 128 -17.90 1.95 7.93
C ASN A 128 -17.14 2.88 6.97
N PRO A 129 -16.25 3.75 7.47
CA PRO A 129 -15.46 4.65 6.63
C PRO A 129 -14.43 3.92 5.78
N PHE A 130 -14.02 2.71 6.17
CA PHE A 130 -12.99 1.93 5.49
C PHE A 130 -13.60 0.98 4.46
N THR A 131 -13.17 1.11 3.20
CA THR A 131 -13.56 0.24 2.10
C THR A 131 -12.32 -0.43 1.53
N LEU A 132 -12.27 -1.78 1.54
CA LEU A 132 -11.25 -2.55 0.86
C LEU A 132 -11.71 -2.83 -0.57
N ASP A 133 -11.03 -2.22 -1.55
CA ASP A 133 -11.36 -2.36 -2.98
C ASP A 133 -10.62 -3.55 -3.62
N SER A 134 -9.49 -3.99 -3.05
CA SER A 134 -8.77 -5.17 -3.54
C SER A 134 -9.55 -6.46 -3.33
N LYS A 135 -9.54 -7.30 -4.37
CA LYS A 135 -9.94 -8.70 -4.27
C LYS A 135 -8.91 -9.51 -3.47
N GLU A 136 -9.24 -10.76 -3.18
CA GLU A 136 -8.28 -11.68 -2.57
C GLU A 136 -7.09 -11.91 -3.49
N PRO A 137 -5.84 -11.67 -3.02
CA PRO A 137 -4.66 -11.80 -3.85
C PRO A 137 -4.29 -13.24 -4.17
N ASN A 138 -3.68 -13.43 -5.34
CA ASN A 138 -3.00 -14.68 -5.67
C ASN A 138 -1.57 -14.66 -5.11
N TRP A 139 -1.40 -15.18 -3.90
CA TRP A 139 -0.14 -15.20 -3.17
C TRP A 139 0.97 -16.04 -3.83
N ASP A 140 0.64 -16.94 -4.74
CA ASP A 140 1.61 -17.78 -5.44
C ASP A 140 2.46 -16.95 -6.42
N ASN A 141 1.90 -15.86 -6.94
CA ASN A 141 2.59 -14.94 -7.83
C ASN A 141 3.50 -13.93 -7.10
N PHE A 142 3.47 -13.86 -5.77
CA PHE A 142 4.16 -12.82 -4.99
C PHE A 142 5.68 -12.85 -5.22
N THR A 143 6.31 -14.01 -5.11
CA THR A 143 7.76 -14.15 -5.29
C THR A 143 8.17 -13.91 -6.75
N ALA A 144 7.34 -14.31 -7.71
CA ALA A 144 7.58 -14.04 -9.13
C ALA A 144 7.56 -12.53 -9.42
N PHE A 145 6.61 -11.80 -8.83
CA PHE A 145 6.55 -10.35 -8.89
C PHE A 145 7.82 -9.69 -8.35
N LEU A 146 8.29 -10.08 -7.15
CA LEU A 146 9.52 -9.53 -6.58
C LEU A 146 10.72 -9.76 -7.48
N LYS A 147 10.83 -10.94 -8.09
CA LYS A 147 11.91 -11.26 -9.03
C LYS A 147 11.88 -10.44 -10.32
N GLY A 148 10.76 -9.85 -10.66
CA GLY A 148 10.57 -8.93 -11.79
C GLY A 148 11.14 -7.53 -11.54
N GLU A 149 11.15 -7.08 -10.30
CA GLU A 149 11.69 -5.77 -9.92
C GLU A 149 13.21 -5.84 -9.64
N VAL A 150 13.98 -4.99 -10.29
CA VAL A 150 15.46 -5.02 -10.21
C VAL A 150 15.96 -4.83 -8.77
N ARG A 151 15.28 -4.02 -7.95
CA ARG A 151 15.66 -3.79 -6.54
C ARG A 151 15.57 -5.02 -5.64
N TYR A 152 14.78 -6.03 -6.02
CA TYR A 152 14.71 -7.32 -5.33
C TYR A 152 15.60 -8.36 -6.02
N ALA A 153 15.61 -8.37 -7.34
CA ALA A 153 16.44 -9.28 -8.10
C ALA A 153 17.94 -9.09 -7.80
N SER A 154 18.37 -7.86 -7.49
CA SER A 154 19.74 -7.56 -7.09
C SER A 154 20.10 -8.17 -5.74
N VAL A 155 19.16 -8.26 -4.79
CA VAL A 155 19.37 -8.98 -3.51
C VAL A 155 19.60 -10.45 -3.76
N MET A 156 18.80 -11.09 -4.61
CA MET A 156 18.98 -12.50 -4.96
C MET A 156 20.35 -12.79 -5.57
N LYS A 157 20.85 -11.86 -6.41
CA LYS A 157 22.16 -12.01 -7.04
C LYS A 157 23.32 -11.85 -6.06
N ALA A 158 23.23 -10.89 -5.16
CA ALA A 158 24.30 -10.54 -4.24
C ALA A 158 24.28 -11.36 -2.94
N TYR A 159 23.11 -11.76 -2.46
CA TYR A 159 22.88 -12.42 -1.16
C TYR A 159 21.82 -13.53 -1.28
N PRO A 160 22.08 -14.62 -2.03
CA PRO A 160 21.08 -15.62 -2.36
C PRO A 160 20.47 -16.30 -1.11
N ASN A 161 21.28 -16.61 -0.10
CA ASN A 161 20.84 -17.29 1.12
C ASN A 161 19.92 -16.42 2.01
N GLU A 162 20.12 -15.09 1.97
CA GLU A 162 19.30 -14.14 2.74
C GLU A 162 18.05 -13.72 1.96
N ALA A 163 18.12 -13.72 0.63
CA ALA A 163 17.06 -13.24 -0.23
C ALA A 163 15.77 -14.06 -0.10
N GLU A 164 15.89 -15.37 0.00
CA GLU A 164 14.72 -16.26 0.13
C GLU A 164 13.98 -16.00 1.44
N GLN A 165 14.69 -15.89 2.55
CA GLN A 165 14.12 -15.56 3.85
C GLN A 165 13.47 -14.17 3.86
N LEU A 166 14.10 -13.19 3.20
CA LEU A 166 13.57 -11.83 3.10
C LEU A 166 12.30 -11.77 2.24
N PHE A 167 12.21 -12.58 1.18
CA PHE A 167 11.04 -12.61 0.31
C PHE A 167 9.87 -13.31 0.99
N GLU A 168 10.12 -14.36 1.74
CA GLU A 168 9.08 -15.00 2.54
C GLU A 168 8.56 -14.06 3.63
N ALA A 169 9.45 -13.41 4.37
CA ALA A 169 9.07 -12.40 5.35
C ALA A 169 8.31 -11.21 4.73
N ALA A 170 8.63 -10.84 3.48
CA ALA A 170 7.89 -9.80 2.74
C ALA A 170 6.48 -10.27 2.37
N LYS A 171 6.32 -11.53 1.95
CA LYS A 171 5.03 -12.17 1.65
C LYS A 171 4.15 -12.25 2.91
N GLU A 172 4.68 -12.78 4.00
CA GLU A 172 3.99 -12.83 5.29
C GLU A 172 3.52 -11.44 5.75
N ASN A 173 4.38 -10.43 5.60
CA ASN A 173 4.02 -9.06 5.94
C ASN A 173 2.92 -8.49 5.03
N ALA A 174 2.90 -8.84 3.75
CA ALA A 174 1.86 -8.44 2.82
C ALA A 174 0.51 -9.11 3.17
N GLN A 175 0.52 -10.40 3.50
CA GLN A 175 -0.63 -11.15 3.98
C GLN A 175 -1.17 -10.57 5.29
N TRP A 176 -0.28 -10.24 6.23
CA TRP A 176 -0.68 -9.60 7.48
C TRP A 176 -1.39 -8.26 7.23
N ARG A 177 -0.86 -7.42 6.32
CA ARG A 177 -1.49 -6.14 5.95
C ARG A 177 -2.86 -6.34 5.32
N TYR A 178 -2.97 -7.26 4.35
CA TYR A 178 -4.25 -7.59 3.71
C TYR A 178 -5.30 -8.04 4.73
N ASN A 179 -4.92 -8.94 5.63
CA ASN A 179 -5.81 -9.41 6.69
C ASN A 179 -6.22 -8.28 7.65
N ASN A 180 -5.31 -7.32 7.91
CA ASN A 180 -5.64 -6.16 8.71
C ASN A 180 -6.67 -5.26 8.00
N TYR A 181 -6.49 -4.99 6.71
CA TYR A 181 -7.46 -4.23 5.91
C TYR A 181 -8.82 -4.94 5.83
N ARG A 182 -8.84 -6.27 5.70
CA ARG A 182 -10.09 -7.04 5.76
C ARG A 182 -10.82 -6.84 7.10
N ARG A 183 -10.10 -6.90 8.21
CA ARG A 183 -10.70 -6.64 9.54
C ARG A 183 -11.30 -5.25 9.63
N LEU A 184 -10.60 -4.23 9.15
CA LEU A 184 -11.11 -2.86 9.12
C LEU A 184 -12.36 -2.74 8.26
N ALA A 185 -12.38 -3.35 7.08
CA ALA A 185 -13.53 -3.34 6.18
C ALA A 185 -14.75 -4.10 6.73
N LEU A 186 -14.54 -5.05 7.64
CA LEU A 186 -15.59 -5.85 8.27
C LEU A 186 -16.08 -5.28 9.61
N GLN A 187 -15.52 -4.16 10.09
CA GLN A 187 -15.99 -3.51 11.31
C GLN A 187 -17.41 -3.00 11.14
N HIS A 188 -18.23 -3.25 12.15
CA HIS A 188 -19.58 -2.71 12.23
C HIS A 188 -19.53 -1.29 12.77
N TRP A 189 -20.13 -0.36 12.02
CA TRP A 189 -20.30 1.03 12.38
C TRP A 189 -21.78 1.34 12.55
N GLY A 190 -22.12 2.36 13.35
CA GLY A 190 -23.52 2.72 13.61
C GLY A 190 -24.18 1.94 14.74
N GLN A 191 -23.50 1.02 15.39
CA GLN A 191 -23.93 0.47 16.67
C GLN A 191 -23.53 1.41 17.80
N ASN A 192 -24.46 1.64 18.74
CA ASN A 192 -24.12 2.38 19.94
C ASN A 192 -22.99 1.63 20.69
N PRO A 193 -21.84 2.27 21.00
CA PRO A 193 -20.76 1.61 21.73
C PRO A 193 -21.20 0.95 23.04
N ASP A 194 -22.25 1.48 23.68
CA ASP A 194 -22.81 0.95 24.92
C ASP A 194 -23.56 -0.38 24.73
N GLU A 195 -23.93 -0.73 23.50
CA GLU A 195 -24.59 -1.99 23.13
C GLU A 195 -23.61 -3.09 22.71
N ILE A 196 -22.31 -2.74 22.59
CA ILE A 196 -21.29 -3.70 22.20
C ILE A 196 -20.78 -4.45 23.43
N GLU A 197 -21.26 -5.65 23.67
CA GLU A 197 -20.68 -6.56 24.66
C GLU A 197 -19.24 -6.91 24.27
N LEU A 198 -18.27 -6.42 25.03
CA LEU A 198 -16.91 -6.88 24.93
C LEU A 198 -16.84 -8.33 25.42
N LYS A 199 -16.72 -9.28 24.50
CA LYS A 199 -16.45 -10.68 24.88
C LYS A 199 -15.15 -10.72 25.68
N LYS A 200 -15.28 -11.10 26.94
CA LYS A 200 -14.16 -11.34 27.86
C LYS A 200 -13.38 -12.59 27.48
#